data_b6b4e46fb401fca2e4c9d3d5bba7fcb8
#
_entry.id   b6b4e46fb401fca2e4c9d3d5bba7fcb8
#
_cell.length_a   1.000
_cell.length_b   1.000
_cell.length_c   1.000
_cell.angle_alpha   90.00
_cell.angle_beta   90.00
_cell.angle_gamma   90.00
#
_symmetry.space_group_name_H-M   'P 1'
#
loop_
_entity.id
_entity.type
_entity.pdbx_description
1 polymer ?
#
loop_
_entity_poly.entity_id
_entity_poly.type
_entity_poly.pdbx_seq_one_letter_code
_entity_poly.pdbx_strand_id
1 'polypeptide(L)'
;MHREYVKCKIKIAVKKNYKWIIFLITTLGYSLFYVCRLSINVVKRPIVDSGYLSETELGIIGGSLFFSYAVGKFVNGFFADRFNIRFLMSGGLLVAALLNLILGMHVLFGVFVVLWGINGWVQSLGGPCSAIALNRWFGDKQRGTVYGFWSASHNIGEAFTFIFIAFVVSMTGWQFGFLSAGMLGIIGAVLIFIFLKPFPHDAIDGDVFVNRKEIGKKQLSVLKSGTIWLLALSSAFMYISRYAVNSWGVYYFEVEKHYSIVEASGLISISSICGIIGTGFSGVLSDKLFRGKRYIPACLASFMNLIALYLFLYIPDGGKLMDIVAMVLFGISIGILICYLGGLMAIDLAPKEATGAAVGVIGIASYMAAGIQDILSGFFIESKKQIIGGVEIIDFSFIRMFWILSAMVSLLLLICIYYKHHRRV
;
A
#
# COMPACT_ATOMS: atom_id res chain seq x y z
N MET A 1 8.12 45.91 25.02
CA MET A 1 6.80 45.53 24.47
C MET A 1 6.81 45.34 22.95
N HIS A 2 7.20 46.34 22.13
CA HIS A 2 7.18 46.20 20.65
C HIS A 2 8.09 45.11 20.10
N ARG A 3 9.33 44.94 20.61
CA ARG A 3 10.28 43.90 20.22
C ARG A 3 9.83 42.46 20.58
N GLU A 4 9.12 42.30 21.68
CA GLU A 4 8.58 40.98 22.06
C GLU A 4 7.33 40.62 21.25
N TYR A 5 6.48 41.61 20.93
CA TYR A 5 5.32 41.43 20.07
C TYR A 5 5.74 41.03 18.62
N VAL A 6 6.79 41.68 18.08
CA VAL A 6 7.36 41.34 16.77
C VAL A 6 7.99 39.95 16.78
N LYS A 7 8.77 39.59 17.84
CA LYS A 7 9.32 38.25 18.02
C LYS A 7 8.23 37.20 18.14
N CYS A 8 7.13 37.48 18.84
CA CYS A 8 6.00 36.58 18.99
C CYS A 8 5.27 36.40 17.64
N LYS A 9 5.00 37.49 16.88
CA LYS A 9 4.41 37.39 15.53
C LYS A 9 5.28 36.65 14.54
N ILE A 10 6.59 36.85 14.54
CA ILE A 10 7.55 36.13 13.69
C ILE A 10 7.58 34.64 14.10
N LYS A 11 7.59 34.33 15.39
CA LYS A 11 7.53 32.94 15.90
C LYS A 11 6.23 32.25 15.51
N ILE A 12 5.09 32.93 15.54
CA ILE A 12 3.79 32.41 15.13
C ILE A 12 3.73 32.20 13.60
N ALA A 13 4.27 33.13 12.82
CA ALA A 13 4.31 33.02 11.35
C ALA A 13 5.22 31.90 10.88
N VAL A 14 6.39 31.74 11.48
CA VAL A 14 7.31 30.61 11.22
C VAL A 14 6.66 29.28 11.59
N LYS A 15 5.88 29.23 12.69
CA LYS A 15 5.10 28.05 13.08
C LYS A 15 4.01 27.70 12.06
N LYS A 16 3.29 28.70 11.58
CA LYS A 16 2.18 28.51 10.63
C LYS A 16 2.66 27.92 9.31
N ASN A 17 3.87 28.20 8.89
CA ASN A 17 4.46 27.67 7.66
C ASN A 17 5.12 26.32 7.88
N TYR A 18 5.68 26.02 9.07
CA TYR A 18 6.40 24.79 9.31
C TYR A 18 5.52 23.52 9.25
N LYS A 19 4.23 23.62 9.58
CA LYS A 19 3.29 22.50 9.43
C LYS A 19 3.21 21.97 8.00
N TRP A 20 3.36 22.85 7.00
CA TRP A 20 3.37 22.43 5.60
C TRP A 20 4.68 21.71 5.22
N ILE A 21 5.79 22.08 5.87
CA ILE A 21 7.05 21.32 5.75
C ILE A 21 6.87 19.91 6.33
N ILE A 22 6.18 19.79 7.47
CA ILE A 22 5.85 18.47 8.05
C ILE A 22 4.97 17.66 7.10
N PHE A 23 3.96 18.28 6.49
CA PHE A 23 3.12 17.64 5.48
C PHE A 23 3.94 17.15 4.28
N LEU A 24 4.77 18.00 3.72
CA LEU A 24 5.61 17.67 2.57
C LEU A 24 6.62 16.56 2.89
N ILE A 25 7.30 16.66 4.05
CA ILE A 25 8.33 15.67 4.41
C ILE A 25 7.74 14.30 4.77
N THR A 26 6.56 14.26 5.39
CA THR A 26 5.86 12.99 5.64
C THR A 26 5.30 12.38 4.35
N THR A 27 4.82 13.21 3.42
CA THR A 27 4.36 12.77 2.09
C THR A 27 5.52 12.20 1.28
N LEU A 28 6.61 12.97 1.13
CA LEU A 28 7.81 12.52 0.43
C LEU A 28 8.41 11.27 1.07
N GLY A 29 8.58 11.29 2.39
CA GLY A 29 9.14 10.16 3.13
C GLY A 29 8.33 8.88 2.94
N TYR A 30 7.01 8.96 3.04
CA TYR A 30 6.15 7.80 2.83
C TYR A 30 6.15 7.33 1.37
N SER A 31 6.24 8.24 0.40
CA SER A 31 6.44 7.88 -1.01
C SER A 31 7.76 7.13 -1.23
N LEU A 32 8.85 7.55 -0.58
CA LEU A 32 10.14 6.87 -0.69
C LEU A 32 10.20 5.52 0.02
N PHE A 33 9.40 5.30 1.07
CA PHE A 33 9.18 3.94 1.58
C PHE A 33 8.61 3.03 0.48
N TYR A 34 7.66 3.53 -0.34
CA TYR A 34 7.12 2.76 -1.46
C TYR A 34 8.16 2.49 -2.54
N VAL A 35 9.07 3.41 -2.81
CA VAL A 35 10.20 3.17 -3.74
C VAL A 35 11.05 1.98 -3.27
N CYS A 36 11.46 1.96 -2.00
CA CYS A 36 12.24 0.86 -1.42
C CYS A 36 11.47 -0.45 -1.26
N ARG A 37 10.14 -0.43 -1.37
CA ARG A 37 9.27 -1.61 -1.28
C ARG A 37 8.96 -2.23 -2.62
N LEU A 38 8.71 -1.41 -3.63
CA LEU A 38 8.18 -1.86 -4.91
C LEU A 38 9.24 -2.03 -5.99
N SER A 39 10.51 -1.72 -5.70
CA SER A 39 11.63 -1.93 -6.61
C SER A 39 11.68 -3.36 -7.17
N ILE A 40 11.44 -4.37 -6.34
CA ILE A 40 11.39 -5.78 -6.76
C ILE A 40 10.30 -6.06 -7.80
N ASN A 41 9.16 -5.38 -7.75
CA ASN A 41 8.04 -5.65 -8.64
C ASN A 41 8.33 -5.29 -10.10
N VAL A 42 9.24 -4.34 -10.31
CA VAL A 42 9.70 -3.92 -11.64
C VAL A 42 10.77 -4.87 -12.19
N VAL A 43 11.60 -5.44 -11.33
CA VAL A 43 12.79 -6.21 -11.75
C VAL A 43 12.56 -7.71 -11.82
N LYS A 44 11.34 -8.21 -11.56
CA LYS A 44 11.06 -9.66 -11.52
C LYS A 44 11.45 -10.36 -12.82
N ARG A 45 11.02 -9.86 -13.97
CA ARG A 45 11.33 -10.48 -15.28
C ARG A 45 12.83 -10.46 -15.58
N PRO A 46 13.55 -9.33 -15.49
CA PRO A 46 15.00 -9.29 -15.67
C PRO A 46 15.78 -10.22 -14.72
N ILE A 47 15.31 -10.42 -13.49
CA ILE A 47 15.92 -11.36 -12.54
C ILE A 47 15.76 -12.81 -13.02
N VAL A 48 14.55 -13.19 -13.45
CA VAL A 48 14.28 -14.53 -13.97
C VAL A 48 15.08 -14.80 -15.25
N ASP A 49 15.09 -13.86 -16.19
CA ASP A 49 15.83 -13.97 -17.44
C ASP A 49 17.34 -14.09 -17.23
N SER A 50 17.87 -13.52 -16.14
CA SER A 50 19.29 -13.69 -15.77
C SER A 50 19.60 -15.05 -15.14
N GLY A 51 18.59 -15.89 -14.86
CA GLY A 51 18.74 -17.16 -14.17
C GLY A 51 19.12 -17.06 -12.69
N TYR A 52 18.97 -15.85 -12.11
CA TYR A 52 19.39 -15.61 -10.72
C TYR A 52 18.37 -16.14 -9.70
N LEU A 53 17.09 -15.92 -9.91
CA LEU A 53 15.99 -16.41 -9.07
C LEU A 53 14.83 -16.89 -9.96
N SER A 54 14.11 -17.92 -9.48
CA SER A 54 12.89 -18.38 -10.13
C SER A 54 11.66 -17.55 -9.73
N GLU A 55 10.55 -17.73 -10.43
CA GLU A 55 9.28 -17.04 -10.12
C GLU A 55 8.74 -17.46 -8.74
N THR A 56 8.89 -18.73 -8.36
CA THR A 56 8.52 -19.21 -7.01
C THR A 56 9.36 -18.55 -5.94
N GLU A 57 10.67 -18.44 -6.14
CA GLU A 57 11.57 -17.77 -5.21
C GLU A 57 11.21 -16.29 -5.05
N LEU A 58 10.91 -15.59 -6.15
CA LEU A 58 10.44 -14.21 -6.12
C LEU A 58 9.09 -14.07 -5.40
N GLY A 59 8.18 -15.01 -5.56
CA GLY A 59 6.92 -15.09 -4.83
C GLY A 59 7.14 -15.24 -3.32
N ILE A 60 8.05 -16.13 -2.90
CA ILE A 60 8.40 -16.34 -1.48
C ILE A 60 9.03 -15.08 -0.88
N ILE A 61 9.93 -14.42 -1.62
CA ILE A 61 10.54 -13.17 -1.20
C ILE A 61 9.46 -12.10 -0.98
N GLY A 62 8.55 -11.90 -1.95
CA GLY A 62 7.44 -10.96 -1.82
C GLY A 62 6.52 -11.28 -0.65
N GLY A 63 6.16 -12.56 -0.48
CA GLY A 63 5.40 -13.06 0.66
C GLY A 63 6.03 -12.74 2.01
N SER A 64 7.36 -12.89 2.14
CA SER A 64 8.08 -12.59 3.37
C SER A 64 7.91 -11.13 3.82
N LEU A 65 7.94 -10.20 2.88
CA LEU A 65 7.68 -8.79 3.14
C LEU A 65 6.27 -8.57 3.67
N PHE A 66 5.25 -9.15 3.03
CA PHE A 66 3.87 -8.92 3.41
C PHE A 66 3.53 -9.51 4.78
N PHE A 67 4.02 -10.70 5.09
CA PHE A 67 3.82 -11.32 6.40
C PHE A 67 4.49 -10.51 7.51
N SER A 68 5.73 -10.12 7.30
CA SER A 68 6.47 -9.30 8.24
C SER A 68 5.83 -7.90 8.41
N TYR A 69 5.36 -7.30 7.32
CA TYR A 69 4.62 -6.04 7.35
C TYR A 69 3.30 -6.15 8.13
N ALA A 70 2.55 -7.24 7.98
CA ALA A 70 1.31 -7.48 8.72
C ALA A 70 1.52 -7.47 10.23
N VAL A 71 2.52 -8.21 10.70
CA VAL A 71 2.91 -8.26 12.11
C VAL A 71 3.50 -6.93 12.56
N GLY A 72 4.41 -6.37 11.75
CA GLY A 72 5.07 -5.09 12.02
C GLY A 72 4.07 -3.94 12.16
N LYS A 73 3.02 -3.90 11.35
CA LYS A 73 1.99 -2.85 11.42
C LYS A 73 1.28 -2.81 12.78
N PHE A 74 1.06 -3.97 13.37
CA PHE A 74 0.49 -4.08 14.71
C PHE A 74 1.49 -3.61 15.78
N VAL A 75 2.70 -4.15 15.77
CA VAL A 75 3.72 -3.88 16.80
C VAL A 75 4.25 -2.45 16.70
N ASN A 76 4.58 -1.99 15.50
CA ASN A 76 5.17 -0.67 15.25
C ASN A 76 4.19 0.48 15.50
N GLY A 77 2.87 0.23 15.47
CA GLY A 77 1.88 1.18 15.95
C GLY A 77 2.12 1.59 17.40
N PHE A 78 2.37 0.61 18.28
CA PHE A 78 2.68 0.87 19.70
C PHE A 78 4.06 1.51 19.91
N PHE A 79 5.05 1.16 19.07
CA PHE A 79 6.36 1.81 19.12
C PHE A 79 6.29 3.28 18.70
N ALA A 80 5.52 3.59 17.65
CA ALA A 80 5.38 4.96 17.16
C ALA A 80 4.76 5.91 18.20
N ASP A 81 3.88 5.42 19.06
CA ASP A 81 3.30 6.20 20.16
C ASP A 81 4.28 6.52 21.27
N ARG A 82 5.26 5.62 21.52
CA ARG A 82 6.18 5.68 22.67
C ARG A 82 7.54 6.30 22.34
N PHE A 83 7.96 6.19 21.09
CA PHE A 83 9.28 6.64 20.66
C PHE A 83 9.20 7.91 19.81
N ASN A 84 10.35 8.55 19.63
CA ASN A 84 10.44 9.73 18.78
C ASN A 84 10.25 9.36 17.31
N ILE A 85 9.14 9.80 16.71
CA ILE A 85 8.75 9.51 15.32
C ILE A 85 9.79 9.95 14.29
N ARG A 86 10.62 10.95 14.60
CA ARG A 86 11.72 11.41 13.75
C ARG A 86 12.74 10.29 13.56
N PHE A 87 13.21 9.68 14.66
CA PHE A 87 14.18 8.59 14.61
C PHE A 87 13.59 7.31 14.06
N LEU A 88 12.32 6.99 14.40
CA LEU A 88 11.65 5.80 13.89
C LEU A 88 11.45 5.86 12.38
N MET A 89 10.94 6.98 11.87
CA MET A 89 10.65 7.12 10.43
C MET A 89 11.91 7.23 9.60
N SER A 90 12.89 8.07 10.03
CA SER A 90 14.17 8.18 9.31
C SER A 90 15.00 6.91 9.39
N GLY A 91 15.09 6.29 10.58
CA GLY A 91 15.81 5.04 10.79
C GLY A 91 15.19 3.87 10.03
N GLY A 92 13.85 3.77 10.03
CA GLY A 92 13.13 2.75 9.26
C GLY A 92 13.38 2.88 7.75
N LEU A 93 13.33 4.11 7.21
CA LEU A 93 13.65 4.33 5.79
C LEU A 93 15.13 4.09 5.48
N LEU A 94 16.04 4.47 6.39
CA LEU A 94 17.45 4.20 6.21
C LEU A 94 17.75 2.69 6.16
N VAL A 95 17.17 1.91 7.07
CA VAL A 95 17.30 0.44 7.04
C VAL A 95 16.73 -0.12 5.75
N ALA A 96 15.53 0.28 5.34
CA ALA A 96 14.94 -0.16 4.06
C ALA A 96 15.84 0.17 2.86
N ALA A 97 16.46 1.34 2.86
CA ALA A 97 17.40 1.79 1.84
C ALA A 97 18.68 0.94 1.80
N LEU A 98 19.30 0.70 2.96
CA LEU A 98 20.50 -0.14 3.07
C LEU A 98 20.23 -1.57 2.62
N LEU A 99 19.06 -2.13 2.97
CA LEU A 99 18.63 -3.45 2.50
C LEU A 99 18.53 -3.49 0.97
N ASN A 100 17.95 -2.46 0.35
CA ASN A 100 17.92 -2.38 -1.12
C ASN A 100 19.33 -2.35 -1.72
N LEU A 101 20.29 -1.59 -1.15
CA LEU A 101 21.67 -1.58 -1.63
C LEU A 101 22.32 -2.96 -1.57
N ILE A 102 22.13 -3.70 -0.46
CA ILE A 102 22.67 -5.05 -0.30
C ILE A 102 22.05 -6.01 -1.32
N LEU A 103 20.74 -5.92 -1.55
CA LEU A 103 20.01 -6.82 -2.46
C LEU A 103 20.38 -6.61 -3.94
N GLY A 104 20.91 -5.44 -4.30
CA GLY A 104 21.51 -5.20 -5.62
C GLY A 104 22.87 -5.91 -5.83
N MET A 105 23.44 -6.61 -4.81
CA MET A 105 24.78 -7.21 -4.84
C MET A 105 24.76 -8.76 -5.02
N HIS A 106 23.73 -9.37 -5.58
CA HIS A 106 23.62 -10.83 -5.73
C HIS A 106 23.81 -11.60 -4.41
N VAL A 107 22.79 -11.58 -3.57
CA VAL A 107 22.77 -12.36 -2.32
C VAL A 107 22.10 -13.72 -2.52
N LEU A 108 22.41 -14.70 -1.67
CA LEU A 108 21.75 -16.01 -1.69
C LEU A 108 20.23 -15.85 -1.46
N PHE A 109 19.42 -16.71 -2.08
CA PHE A 109 17.95 -16.70 -1.94
C PHE A 109 17.48 -16.61 -0.49
N GLY A 110 17.99 -17.47 0.41
CA GLY A 110 17.60 -17.43 1.83
C GLY A 110 17.92 -16.10 2.51
N VAL A 111 19.04 -15.48 2.16
CA VAL A 111 19.43 -14.15 2.65
C VAL A 111 18.47 -13.10 2.10
N PHE A 112 18.09 -13.19 0.82
CA PHE A 112 17.11 -12.28 0.22
C PHE A 112 15.76 -12.34 0.95
N VAL A 113 15.25 -13.55 1.24
CA VAL A 113 13.99 -13.74 1.98
C VAL A 113 14.05 -13.05 3.35
N VAL A 114 15.14 -13.24 4.11
CA VAL A 114 15.31 -12.61 5.43
C VAL A 114 15.39 -11.09 5.33
N LEU A 115 16.24 -10.57 4.44
CA LEU A 115 16.42 -9.13 4.28
C LEU A 115 15.13 -8.46 3.79
N TRP A 116 14.39 -9.11 2.89
CA TRP A 116 13.12 -8.58 2.40
C TRP A 116 12.02 -8.64 3.47
N GLY A 117 12.04 -9.65 4.33
CA GLY A 117 11.21 -9.72 5.53
C GLY A 117 11.52 -8.57 6.51
N ILE A 118 12.80 -8.27 6.78
CA ILE A 118 13.20 -7.11 7.59
C ILE A 118 12.72 -5.81 6.93
N ASN A 119 12.85 -5.69 5.59
CA ASN A 119 12.30 -4.56 4.86
C ASN A 119 10.80 -4.40 5.14
N GLY A 120 10.01 -5.48 5.08
CA GLY A 120 8.58 -5.45 5.41
C GLY A 120 8.29 -4.91 6.81
N TRP A 121 9.07 -5.35 7.79
CA TRP A 121 8.94 -4.87 9.18
C TRP A 121 9.17 -3.36 9.29
N VAL A 122 10.28 -2.84 8.77
CA VAL A 122 10.61 -1.40 8.89
C VAL A 122 9.70 -0.53 8.02
N GLN A 123 9.20 -1.05 6.91
CA GLN A 123 8.21 -0.38 6.04
C GLN A 123 6.91 -0.05 6.80
N SER A 124 6.53 -0.87 7.78
CA SER A 124 5.32 -0.66 8.55
C SER A 124 5.37 0.55 9.51
N LEU A 125 6.56 1.15 9.72
CA LEU A 125 6.74 2.38 10.52
C LEU A 125 6.25 3.65 9.81
N GLY A 126 6.32 3.68 8.48
CA GLY A 126 6.07 4.90 7.70
C GLY A 126 4.67 5.49 7.92
N GLY A 127 3.63 4.65 7.88
CA GLY A 127 2.25 5.07 8.07
C GLY A 127 1.94 5.63 9.46
N PRO A 128 2.16 4.88 10.55
CA PRO A 128 1.94 5.36 11.92
C PRO A 128 2.71 6.63 12.24
N CYS A 129 4.00 6.70 11.92
CA CYS A 129 4.81 7.89 12.19
C CYS A 129 4.28 9.13 11.48
N SER A 130 3.86 9.00 10.22
CA SER A 130 3.26 10.11 9.45
C SER A 130 1.93 10.54 10.04
N ALA A 131 1.05 9.58 10.38
CA ALA A 131 -0.24 9.86 10.99
C ALA A 131 -0.09 10.63 12.30
N ILE A 132 0.84 10.21 13.18
CA ILE A 132 1.14 10.89 14.44
C ILE A 132 1.69 12.30 14.18
N ALA A 133 2.62 12.47 13.22
CA ALA A 133 3.15 13.78 12.86
C ALA A 133 2.03 14.74 12.43
N LEU A 134 1.17 14.31 11.49
CA LEU A 134 0.06 15.12 11.00
C LEU A 134 -0.95 15.45 12.12
N ASN A 135 -1.24 14.46 12.98
CA ASN A 135 -2.14 14.65 14.10
C ASN A 135 -1.63 15.72 15.10
N ARG A 136 -0.32 15.76 15.34
CA ARG A 136 0.30 16.71 16.27
C ARG A 136 0.46 18.14 15.71
N TRP A 137 0.59 18.26 14.38
CA TRP A 137 0.86 19.54 13.72
C TRP A 137 -0.37 20.23 13.14
N PHE A 138 -1.47 19.51 12.91
CA PHE A 138 -2.71 20.05 12.35
C PHE A 138 -3.86 19.91 13.34
N GLY A 139 -4.59 21.02 13.56
CA GLY A 139 -5.76 21.05 14.44
C GLY A 139 -6.94 20.24 13.87
N ASP A 140 -7.91 19.91 14.73
CA ASP A 140 -9.04 19.03 14.43
C ASP A 140 -9.81 19.39 13.16
N LYS A 141 -9.99 20.69 12.88
CA LYS A 141 -10.71 21.18 11.69
C LYS A 141 -9.98 20.91 10.35
N GLN A 142 -8.66 20.75 10.37
CA GLN A 142 -7.84 20.56 9.17
C GLN A 142 -7.32 19.13 9.03
N ARG A 143 -7.29 18.38 10.12
CA ARG A 143 -6.67 17.05 10.21
C ARG A 143 -7.21 16.06 9.18
N GLY A 144 -8.54 15.97 9.03
CA GLY A 144 -9.16 15.05 8.08
C GLY A 144 -8.77 15.35 6.63
N THR A 145 -8.83 16.62 6.24
CA THR A 145 -8.46 17.06 4.88
C THR A 145 -6.98 16.80 4.59
N VAL A 146 -6.10 17.17 5.54
CA VAL A 146 -4.65 17.01 5.38
C VAL A 146 -4.28 15.52 5.32
N TYR A 147 -4.88 14.69 6.16
CA TYR A 147 -4.67 13.25 6.13
C TYR A 147 -5.16 12.62 4.82
N GLY A 148 -6.30 13.09 4.30
CA GLY A 148 -6.82 12.67 2.99
C GLY A 148 -5.83 12.96 1.85
N PHE A 149 -5.28 14.17 1.80
CA PHE A 149 -4.24 14.50 0.82
C PHE A 149 -2.95 13.71 1.02
N TRP A 150 -2.51 13.54 2.28
CA TRP A 150 -1.34 12.74 2.60
C TRP A 150 -1.53 11.26 2.18
N SER A 151 -2.74 10.74 2.26
CA SER A 151 -2.99 9.34 1.86
C SER A 151 -2.67 9.06 0.40
N ALA A 152 -2.64 10.09 -0.47
CA ALA A 152 -2.18 9.94 -1.86
C ALA A 152 -0.68 9.63 -1.98
N SER A 153 0.12 9.84 -0.92
CA SER A 153 1.57 9.63 -0.96
C SER A 153 1.99 8.22 -1.34
N HIS A 154 1.21 7.19 -0.96
CA HIS A 154 1.50 5.83 -1.36
C HIS A 154 1.34 5.63 -2.88
N ASN A 155 0.27 6.16 -3.48
CA ASN A 155 0.06 6.10 -4.93
C ASN A 155 1.12 6.91 -5.70
N ILE A 156 1.55 8.06 -5.16
CA ILE A 156 2.64 8.87 -5.74
C ILE A 156 3.94 8.08 -5.73
N GLY A 157 4.29 7.48 -4.58
CA GLY A 157 5.48 6.63 -4.46
C GLY A 157 5.43 5.41 -5.37
N GLU A 158 4.28 4.77 -5.48
CA GLU A 158 4.03 3.63 -6.35
C GLU A 158 4.20 4.00 -7.83
N ALA A 159 3.51 5.05 -8.32
CA ALA A 159 3.63 5.50 -9.70
C ALA A 159 5.07 5.92 -10.05
N PHE A 160 5.72 6.68 -9.15
CA PHE A 160 7.11 7.08 -9.33
C PHE A 160 8.04 5.87 -9.41
N THR A 161 7.85 4.86 -8.55
CA THR A 161 8.67 3.65 -8.56
C THR A 161 8.59 2.94 -9.90
N PHE A 162 7.38 2.67 -10.39
CA PHE A 162 7.21 1.96 -11.66
C PHE A 162 7.86 2.70 -12.83
N ILE A 163 7.72 4.01 -12.93
CA ILE A 163 8.33 4.80 -14.01
C ILE A 163 9.85 4.87 -13.84
N PHE A 164 10.33 5.29 -12.66
CA PHE A 164 11.74 5.58 -12.45
C PHE A 164 12.61 4.33 -12.46
N ILE A 165 12.20 3.27 -11.72
CA ILE A 165 12.97 2.03 -11.66
C ILE A 165 13.00 1.34 -13.03
N ALA A 166 11.87 1.31 -13.78
CA ALA A 166 11.86 0.73 -15.12
C ALA A 166 12.81 1.45 -16.05
N PHE A 167 12.84 2.78 -16.02
CA PHE A 167 13.79 3.58 -16.80
C PHE A 167 15.24 3.25 -16.45
N VAL A 168 15.59 3.18 -15.17
CA VAL A 168 16.95 2.82 -14.74
C VAL A 168 17.29 1.40 -15.19
N VAL A 169 16.41 0.43 -14.94
CA VAL A 169 16.65 -0.98 -15.27
C VAL A 169 16.80 -1.22 -16.75
N SER A 170 16.03 -0.53 -17.60
CA SER A 170 16.13 -0.63 -19.06
C SER A 170 17.49 -0.20 -19.62
N MET A 171 18.22 0.64 -18.89
CA MET A 171 19.53 1.16 -19.30
C MET A 171 20.72 0.41 -18.67
N THR A 172 20.53 -0.18 -17.49
CA THR A 172 21.69 -0.60 -16.67
C THR A 172 21.59 -2.04 -16.12
N GLY A 173 20.39 -2.59 -16.06
CA GLY A 173 20.13 -3.92 -15.50
C GLY A 173 19.42 -3.88 -14.14
N TRP A 174 18.92 -5.05 -13.71
CA TRP A 174 18.04 -5.18 -12.54
C TRP A 174 18.69 -4.78 -11.20
N GLN A 175 20.00 -4.97 -11.05
CA GLN A 175 20.76 -4.61 -9.84
C GLN A 175 20.64 -3.12 -9.53
N PHE A 176 20.71 -2.29 -10.58
CA PHE A 176 20.61 -0.84 -10.44
C PHE A 176 19.18 -0.38 -10.08
N GLY A 177 18.16 -1.21 -10.31
CA GLY A 177 16.82 -0.98 -9.78
C GLY A 177 16.81 -0.92 -8.25
N PHE A 178 17.47 -1.87 -7.58
CA PHE A 178 17.63 -1.86 -6.12
C PHE A 178 18.59 -0.76 -5.66
N LEU A 179 19.73 -0.60 -6.32
CA LEU A 179 20.71 0.42 -5.94
C LEU A 179 20.14 1.83 -5.99
N SER A 180 19.40 2.18 -7.05
CA SER A 180 18.77 3.49 -7.19
C SER A 180 17.66 3.71 -6.16
N ALA A 181 16.84 2.69 -5.87
CA ALA A 181 15.85 2.74 -4.80
C ALA A 181 16.52 2.98 -3.43
N GLY A 182 17.62 2.28 -3.15
CA GLY A 182 18.40 2.45 -1.93
C GLY A 182 18.98 3.86 -1.80
N MET A 183 19.58 4.42 -2.87
CA MET A 183 20.11 5.79 -2.86
C MET A 183 19.02 6.83 -2.57
N LEU A 184 17.87 6.72 -3.23
CA LEU A 184 16.71 7.59 -2.98
C LEU A 184 16.21 7.46 -1.55
N GLY A 185 16.19 6.23 -1.01
CA GLY A 185 15.81 5.98 0.37
C GLY A 185 16.74 6.62 1.38
N ILE A 186 18.08 6.61 1.15
CA ILE A 186 19.05 7.30 1.99
C ILE A 186 18.80 8.81 1.98
N ILE A 187 18.65 9.40 0.80
CA ILE A 187 18.36 10.84 0.66
C ILE A 187 17.07 11.17 1.46
N GLY A 188 16.01 10.36 1.29
CA GLY A 188 14.77 10.53 2.03
C GLY A 188 14.94 10.41 3.54
N ALA A 189 15.72 9.44 4.02
CA ALA A 189 15.98 9.26 5.45
C ALA A 189 16.70 10.47 6.05
N VAL A 190 17.69 11.03 5.35
CA VAL A 190 18.39 12.26 5.75
C VAL A 190 17.43 13.46 5.78
N LEU A 191 16.60 13.63 4.75
CA LEU A 191 15.62 14.71 4.71
C LEU A 191 14.60 14.60 5.85
N ILE A 192 14.08 13.40 6.12
CA ILE A 192 13.19 13.16 7.27
C ILE A 192 13.91 13.51 8.57
N PHE A 193 15.13 13.05 8.75
CA PHE A 193 15.91 13.33 9.95
C PHE A 193 16.13 14.82 10.19
N ILE A 194 16.36 15.60 9.15
CA ILE A 194 16.59 17.05 9.26
C ILE A 194 15.27 17.79 9.50
N PHE A 195 14.21 17.50 8.74
CA PHE A 195 13.02 18.33 8.67
C PHE A 195 11.84 17.83 9.50
N LEU A 196 11.77 16.53 9.84
CA LEU A 196 10.66 16.02 10.65
C LEU A 196 10.85 16.38 12.12
N LYS A 197 10.02 17.28 12.64
CA LYS A 197 9.96 17.61 14.07
C LYS A 197 8.81 16.87 14.74
N PRO A 198 9.06 16.16 15.85
CA PRO A 198 8.06 15.29 16.49
C PRO A 198 6.90 16.08 17.12
N PHE A 199 7.16 17.32 17.57
CA PHE A 199 6.17 18.19 18.22
C PHE A 199 6.27 19.63 17.73
N PRO A 200 5.15 20.38 17.67
CA PRO A 200 5.19 21.83 17.68
C PRO A 200 5.79 22.28 19.02
N HIS A 201 6.57 23.36 19.02
CA HIS A 201 7.41 23.81 20.15
C HIS A 201 6.68 24.07 21.50
N ASP A 202 5.34 24.06 21.54
CA ASP A 202 4.50 24.39 22.71
C ASP A 202 3.35 23.38 22.92
N ALA A 203 3.50 22.13 22.50
CA ALA A 203 2.51 21.09 22.80
C ALA A 203 2.66 20.66 24.25
N ILE A 204 1.70 21.03 25.11
CA ILE A 204 1.54 20.48 26.46
C ILE A 204 0.85 19.14 26.30
N ASP A 205 1.44 18.08 26.83
CA ASP A 205 0.86 16.73 26.91
C ASP A 205 -0.42 16.81 27.76
N GLY A 206 -1.57 16.72 27.12
CA GLY A 206 -2.84 16.47 27.78
C GLY A 206 -3.05 14.98 27.94
N ASP A 207 -2.82 14.43 29.13
CA ASP A 207 -3.17 13.07 29.48
C ASP A 207 -4.70 12.88 29.42
N VAL A 208 -5.18 12.18 28.41
CA VAL A 208 -6.55 11.68 28.37
C VAL A 208 -6.60 10.39 29.21
N PHE A 209 -7.17 10.49 30.43
CA PHE A 209 -7.46 9.32 31.26
C PHE A 209 -8.46 8.39 30.56
N VAL A 210 -7.96 7.31 30.00
CA VAL A 210 -8.78 6.32 29.28
C VAL A 210 -8.96 5.07 30.15
N ASN A 211 -10.20 4.66 30.38
CA ASN A 211 -10.50 3.44 31.14
C ASN A 211 -10.12 2.17 30.33
N ARG A 212 -8.89 1.68 30.52
CA ARG A 212 -8.29 0.55 29.78
C ARG A 212 -9.11 -0.75 29.85
N LYS A 213 -9.83 -1.03 30.96
CA LYS A 213 -10.63 -2.26 31.10
C LYS A 213 -11.87 -2.25 30.21
N GLU A 214 -12.51 -1.09 30.05
CA GLU A 214 -13.70 -0.94 29.21
C GLU A 214 -13.35 -1.04 27.73
N ILE A 215 -12.22 -0.44 27.33
CA ILE A 215 -11.69 -0.56 25.97
C ILE A 215 -11.37 -2.01 25.62
N GLY A 216 -10.73 -2.76 26.50
CA GLY A 216 -10.42 -4.17 26.26
C GLY A 216 -11.68 -5.02 25.99
N LYS A 217 -12.79 -4.77 26.70
CA LYS A 217 -14.07 -5.45 26.45
C LYS A 217 -14.65 -5.10 25.06
N LYS A 218 -14.58 -3.83 24.66
CA LYS A 218 -15.04 -3.36 23.34
C LYS A 218 -14.17 -3.92 22.21
N GLN A 219 -12.85 -3.99 22.39
CA GLN A 219 -11.92 -4.64 21.44
C GLN A 219 -12.23 -6.13 21.27
N LEU A 220 -12.49 -6.84 22.39
CA LEU A 220 -12.88 -8.24 22.32
C LEU A 220 -14.21 -8.46 21.60
N SER A 221 -15.16 -7.53 21.73
CA SER A 221 -16.44 -7.59 20.97
C SER A 221 -16.23 -7.48 19.47
N VAL A 222 -15.25 -6.69 19.01
CA VAL A 222 -14.85 -6.60 17.62
C VAL A 222 -14.33 -7.93 17.10
N LEU A 223 -13.46 -8.61 17.85
CA LEU A 223 -12.93 -9.93 17.49
C LEU A 223 -14.02 -11.01 17.41
N LYS A 224 -15.13 -10.85 18.15
CA LYS A 224 -16.29 -11.76 18.11
C LYS A 224 -17.31 -11.39 17.03
N SER A 225 -17.16 -10.25 16.37
CA SER A 225 -18.11 -9.76 15.37
C SER A 225 -17.96 -10.47 14.02
N GLY A 226 -18.92 -11.34 13.67
CA GLY A 226 -18.94 -12.00 12.36
C GLY A 226 -19.02 -11.04 11.17
N THR A 227 -19.54 -9.82 11.35
CA THR A 227 -19.58 -8.81 10.29
C THR A 227 -18.19 -8.20 10.04
N ILE A 228 -17.41 -7.99 11.10
CA ILE A 228 -16.01 -7.54 10.97
C ILE A 228 -15.17 -8.62 10.26
N TRP A 229 -15.36 -9.90 10.56
CA TRP A 229 -14.65 -10.98 9.86
C TRP A 229 -15.06 -11.12 8.40
N LEU A 230 -16.34 -10.93 8.06
CA LEU A 230 -16.78 -10.87 6.65
C LEU A 230 -16.13 -9.71 5.91
N LEU A 231 -16.04 -8.53 6.57
CA LEU A 231 -15.36 -7.37 5.98
C LEU A 231 -13.85 -7.62 5.84
N ALA A 232 -13.22 -8.25 6.81
CA ALA A 232 -11.81 -8.63 6.77
C ALA A 232 -11.52 -9.62 5.63
N LEU A 233 -12.39 -10.63 5.44
CA LEU A 233 -12.27 -11.57 4.32
C LEU A 233 -12.51 -10.88 2.96
N SER A 234 -13.52 -10.02 2.85
CA SER A 234 -13.72 -9.25 1.62
C SER A 234 -12.50 -8.40 1.27
N SER A 235 -11.92 -7.71 2.27
CA SER A 235 -10.69 -6.94 2.10
C SER A 235 -9.50 -7.84 1.73
N ALA A 236 -9.37 -9.02 2.33
CA ALA A 236 -8.32 -9.99 2.03
C ALA A 236 -8.36 -10.41 0.56
N PHE A 237 -9.53 -10.79 0.05
CA PHE A 237 -9.71 -11.16 -1.35
C PHE A 237 -9.52 -9.99 -2.31
N MET A 238 -9.92 -8.77 -1.95
CA MET A 238 -9.60 -7.56 -2.70
C MET A 238 -8.08 -7.31 -2.74
N TYR A 239 -7.36 -7.58 -1.65
CA TYR A 239 -5.91 -7.45 -1.62
C TYR A 239 -5.19 -8.49 -2.50
N ILE A 240 -5.73 -9.71 -2.65
CA ILE A 240 -5.24 -10.67 -3.64
C ILE A 240 -5.32 -10.05 -5.04
N SER A 241 -6.48 -9.54 -5.42
CA SER A 241 -6.70 -8.89 -6.71
C SER A 241 -5.79 -7.65 -6.91
N ARG A 242 -5.63 -6.83 -5.88
CA ARG A 242 -4.75 -5.65 -5.91
C ARG A 242 -3.30 -6.02 -6.16
N TYR A 243 -2.77 -6.97 -5.39
CA TYR A 243 -1.37 -7.34 -5.48
C TYR A 243 -1.07 -8.29 -6.66
N ALA A 244 -2.09 -8.94 -7.25
CA ALA A 244 -1.98 -9.56 -8.55
C ALA A 244 -1.42 -8.59 -9.59
N VAL A 245 -2.03 -7.42 -9.70
CA VAL A 245 -1.60 -6.37 -10.64
C VAL A 245 -0.36 -5.63 -10.14
N ASN A 246 -0.33 -5.23 -8.87
CA ASN A 246 0.77 -4.41 -8.34
C ASN A 246 2.11 -5.16 -8.25
N SER A 247 2.07 -6.47 -7.90
CA SER A 247 3.28 -7.28 -7.72
C SER A 247 3.71 -8.03 -8.98
N TRP A 248 2.75 -8.54 -9.76
CA TRP A 248 3.00 -9.38 -10.93
C TRP A 248 2.55 -8.76 -12.25
N GLY A 249 1.91 -7.59 -12.22
CA GLY A 249 1.36 -6.96 -13.42
C GLY A 249 2.42 -6.56 -14.45
N VAL A 250 3.58 -6.02 -14.01
CA VAL A 250 4.70 -5.73 -14.92
C VAL A 250 5.17 -7.02 -15.57
N TYR A 251 5.45 -8.07 -14.79
CA TYR A 251 5.85 -9.37 -15.29
C TYR A 251 4.83 -9.95 -16.30
N TYR A 252 3.53 -9.87 -15.99
CA TYR A 252 2.47 -10.34 -16.87
C TYR A 252 2.43 -9.57 -18.20
N PHE A 253 2.56 -8.25 -18.17
CA PHE A 253 2.62 -7.45 -19.38
C PHE A 253 3.85 -7.75 -20.24
N GLU A 254 5.01 -7.99 -19.62
CA GLU A 254 6.24 -8.32 -20.35
C GLU A 254 6.19 -9.71 -20.99
N VAL A 255 5.69 -10.72 -20.25
CA VAL A 255 5.73 -12.13 -20.68
C VAL A 255 4.54 -12.49 -21.57
N GLU A 256 3.32 -12.11 -21.16
CA GLU A 256 2.11 -12.53 -21.85
C GLU A 256 1.71 -11.57 -22.99
N LYS A 257 1.98 -10.28 -22.82
CA LYS A 257 1.59 -9.25 -23.80
C LYS A 257 2.77 -8.60 -24.52
N HIS A 258 3.97 -9.11 -24.30
CA HIS A 258 5.21 -8.70 -25.01
C HIS A 258 5.53 -7.20 -24.96
N TYR A 259 5.07 -6.49 -23.91
CA TYR A 259 5.46 -5.11 -23.67
C TYR A 259 6.90 -5.00 -23.19
N SER A 260 7.57 -3.91 -23.53
CA SER A 260 8.84 -3.57 -22.89
C SER A 260 8.64 -3.25 -21.40
N ILE A 261 9.69 -3.39 -20.59
CA ILE A 261 9.64 -3.08 -19.15
C ILE A 261 9.14 -1.66 -18.88
N VAL A 262 9.50 -0.69 -19.74
CA VAL A 262 9.09 0.72 -19.60
C VAL A 262 7.61 0.88 -19.91
N GLU A 263 7.09 0.23 -20.95
CA GLU A 263 5.66 0.26 -21.29
C GLU A 263 4.81 -0.45 -20.23
N ALA A 264 5.21 -1.66 -19.83
CA ALA A 264 4.55 -2.45 -18.80
C ALA A 264 4.46 -1.68 -17.48
N SER A 265 5.58 -1.12 -17.03
CA SER A 265 5.63 -0.30 -15.81
C SER A 265 4.85 1.01 -15.95
N GLY A 266 4.86 1.62 -17.15
CA GLY A 266 4.04 2.78 -17.46
C GLY A 266 2.54 2.50 -17.31
N LEU A 267 2.07 1.35 -17.82
CA LEU A 267 0.67 0.92 -17.65
C LEU A 267 0.31 0.71 -16.18
N ILE A 268 1.15 0.04 -15.40
CA ILE A 268 0.92 -0.13 -13.96
C ILE A 268 0.92 1.23 -13.24
N SER A 269 1.78 2.18 -13.63
CA SER A 269 1.81 3.51 -13.02
C SER A 269 0.50 4.30 -13.26
N ILE A 270 -0.17 4.10 -14.40
CA ILE A 270 -1.50 4.68 -14.67
C ILE A 270 -2.50 4.24 -13.59
N SER A 271 -2.49 2.96 -13.22
CA SER A 271 -3.39 2.48 -12.17
C SER A 271 -3.12 3.16 -10.82
N SER A 272 -1.86 3.40 -10.48
CA SER A 272 -1.49 4.08 -9.24
C SER A 272 -1.93 5.55 -9.25
N ILE A 273 -1.74 6.27 -10.36
CA ILE A 273 -2.18 7.65 -10.53
C ILE A 273 -3.72 7.74 -10.43
N CYS A 274 -4.43 6.86 -11.11
CA CYS A 274 -5.90 6.79 -11.06
C CYS A 274 -6.42 6.38 -9.68
N GLY A 275 -5.62 5.64 -8.91
CA GLY A 275 -5.88 5.32 -7.50
C GLY A 275 -6.00 6.55 -6.61
N ILE A 276 -5.25 7.63 -6.90
CA ILE A 276 -5.37 8.92 -6.20
C ILE A 276 -6.78 9.47 -6.39
N ILE A 277 -7.29 9.43 -7.62
CA ILE A 277 -8.66 9.87 -7.95
C ILE A 277 -9.67 9.04 -7.19
N GLY A 278 -9.57 7.70 -7.26
CA GLY A 278 -10.46 6.79 -6.55
C GLY A 278 -10.51 7.03 -5.04
N THR A 279 -9.36 7.17 -4.41
CA THR A 279 -9.25 7.43 -2.97
C THR A 279 -9.82 8.82 -2.60
N GLY A 280 -9.50 9.86 -3.38
CA GLY A 280 -9.96 11.22 -3.13
C GLY A 280 -11.47 11.39 -3.30
N PHE A 281 -12.06 10.73 -4.28
CA PHE A 281 -13.51 10.80 -4.53
C PHE A 281 -14.35 9.88 -3.65
N SER A 282 -13.77 8.87 -2.99
CA SER A 282 -14.49 7.87 -2.20
C SER A 282 -15.40 8.51 -1.12
N GLY A 283 -14.90 9.48 -0.36
CA GLY A 283 -15.68 10.19 0.66
C GLY A 283 -16.83 10.98 0.07
N VAL A 284 -16.58 11.76 -0.99
CA VAL A 284 -17.61 12.56 -1.69
C VAL A 284 -18.67 11.66 -2.31
N LEU A 285 -18.25 10.54 -2.88
CA LEU A 285 -19.12 9.55 -3.49
C LEU A 285 -20.11 8.98 -2.46
N SER A 286 -19.61 8.54 -1.29
CA SER A 286 -20.48 8.00 -0.24
C SER A 286 -21.41 9.05 0.36
N ASP A 287 -20.90 10.24 0.67
CA ASP A 287 -21.62 11.21 1.48
C ASP A 287 -22.66 11.99 0.64
N LYS A 288 -22.27 12.42 -0.57
CA LYS A 288 -23.16 13.23 -1.43
C LYS A 288 -24.06 12.38 -2.32
N LEU A 289 -23.53 11.33 -2.98
CA LEU A 289 -24.30 10.56 -3.95
C LEU A 289 -25.13 9.44 -3.30
N PHE A 290 -24.56 8.78 -2.28
CA PHE A 290 -25.20 7.63 -1.61
C PHE A 290 -25.67 7.91 -0.18
N ARG A 291 -25.77 9.19 0.22
CA ARG A 291 -26.33 9.64 1.51
C ARG A 291 -25.71 8.91 2.72
N GLY A 292 -24.39 8.72 2.70
CA GLY A 292 -23.63 8.01 3.74
C GLY A 292 -23.68 6.48 3.68
N LYS A 293 -24.41 5.89 2.73
CA LYS A 293 -24.45 4.42 2.54
C LYS A 293 -23.21 3.95 1.79
N ARG A 294 -22.25 3.37 2.48
CA ARG A 294 -20.94 2.98 1.91
C ARG A 294 -20.94 1.63 1.20
N TYR A 295 -21.91 0.76 1.47
CA TYR A 295 -21.99 -0.59 0.88
C TYR A 295 -22.26 -0.56 -0.62
N ILE A 296 -23.15 0.32 -1.09
CA ILE A 296 -23.53 0.40 -2.51
C ILE A 296 -22.31 0.82 -3.36
N PRO A 297 -21.64 1.96 -3.09
CA PRO A 297 -20.47 2.35 -3.87
C PRO A 297 -19.29 1.37 -3.72
N ALA A 298 -19.18 0.65 -2.61
CA ALA A 298 -18.19 -0.43 -2.46
C ALA A 298 -18.49 -1.61 -3.41
N CYS A 299 -19.74 -2.04 -3.52
CA CYS A 299 -20.15 -3.08 -4.47
C CYS A 299 -19.94 -2.64 -5.93
N LEU A 300 -20.28 -1.40 -6.28
CA LEU A 300 -20.04 -0.84 -7.61
C LEU A 300 -18.55 -0.79 -7.95
N ALA A 301 -17.70 -0.34 -7.02
CA ALA A 301 -16.26 -0.32 -7.19
C ALA A 301 -15.68 -1.74 -7.32
N SER A 302 -16.20 -2.71 -6.54
CA SER A 302 -15.76 -4.11 -6.65
C SER A 302 -16.19 -4.74 -7.98
N PHE A 303 -17.35 -4.41 -8.51
CA PHE A 303 -17.77 -4.82 -9.84
C PHE A 303 -16.92 -4.18 -10.94
N MET A 304 -16.59 -2.88 -10.80
CA MET A 304 -15.67 -2.19 -11.72
C MET A 304 -14.27 -2.82 -11.68
N ASN A 305 -13.78 -3.24 -10.49
CA ASN A 305 -12.52 -3.96 -10.36
C ASN A 305 -12.53 -5.31 -11.10
N LEU A 306 -13.64 -6.04 -11.05
CA LEU A 306 -13.81 -7.30 -11.78
C LEU A 306 -13.75 -7.08 -13.30
N ILE A 307 -14.42 -6.04 -13.81
CA ILE A 307 -14.36 -5.66 -15.23
C ILE A 307 -12.91 -5.28 -15.60
N ALA A 308 -12.25 -4.48 -14.79
CA ALA A 308 -10.88 -4.06 -15.03
C ALA A 308 -9.92 -5.25 -15.12
N LEU A 309 -10.02 -6.22 -14.21
CA LEU A 309 -9.23 -7.45 -14.24
C LEU A 309 -9.55 -8.30 -15.47
N TYR A 310 -10.83 -8.41 -15.84
CA TYR A 310 -11.20 -9.14 -17.05
C TYR A 310 -10.56 -8.52 -18.30
N LEU A 311 -10.63 -7.20 -18.43
CA LEU A 311 -9.97 -6.49 -19.55
C LEU A 311 -8.44 -6.68 -19.52
N PHE A 312 -7.82 -6.55 -18.34
CA PHE A 312 -6.37 -6.75 -18.19
C PHE A 312 -5.92 -8.15 -18.61
N LEU A 313 -6.66 -9.19 -18.22
CA LEU A 313 -6.22 -10.58 -18.33
C LEU A 313 -6.62 -11.26 -19.65
N TYR A 314 -7.71 -10.82 -20.30
CA TYR A 314 -8.27 -11.53 -21.45
C TYR A 314 -8.26 -10.73 -22.75
N ILE A 315 -7.87 -9.45 -22.73
CA ILE A 315 -7.66 -8.73 -23.97
C ILE A 315 -6.37 -9.23 -24.65
N PRO A 316 -6.44 -9.58 -25.92
CA PRO A 316 -5.29 -10.06 -26.66
C PRO A 316 -4.15 -9.04 -26.75
N ASP A 317 -2.97 -9.54 -27.06
CA ASP A 317 -1.81 -8.73 -27.39
C ASP A 317 -2.11 -7.69 -28.50
N GLY A 318 -1.50 -6.50 -28.39
CA GLY A 318 -1.75 -5.36 -29.30
C GLY A 318 -2.92 -4.45 -28.90
N GLY A 319 -3.71 -4.78 -27.90
CA GLY A 319 -4.84 -3.98 -27.42
C GLY A 319 -4.46 -2.83 -26.46
N LYS A 320 -3.39 -2.07 -26.73
CA LYS A 320 -2.81 -1.05 -25.82
C LYS A 320 -3.83 -0.06 -25.24
N LEU A 321 -4.79 0.39 -26.05
CA LEU A 321 -5.84 1.29 -25.57
C LEU A 321 -6.70 0.63 -24.48
N MET A 322 -7.05 -0.63 -24.69
CA MET A 322 -7.86 -1.38 -23.71
C MET A 322 -7.07 -1.72 -22.44
N ASP A 323 -5.77 -1.95 -22.54
CA ASP A 323 -4.90 -2.12 -21.38
C ASP A 323 -4.83 -0.81 -20.57
N ILE A 324 -4.77 0.34 -21.21
CA ILE A 324 -4.88 1.65 -20.55
C ILE A 324 -6.23 1.78 -19.84
N VAL A 325 -7.34 1.46 -20.52
CA VAL A 325 -8.70 1.51 -19.93
C VAL A 325 -8.79 0.57 -18.74
N ALA A 326 -8.26 -0.65 -18.85
CA ALA A 326 -8.22 -1.62 -17.76
C ALA A 326 -7.47 -1.05 -16.54
N MET A 327 -6.30 -0.45 -16.73
CA MET A 327 -5.51 0.14 -15.65
C MET A 327 -6.16 1.38 -15.03
N VAL A 328 -6.85 2.21 -15.81
CA VAL A 328 -7.64 3.34 -15.31
C VAL A 328 -8.77 2.85 -14.40
N LEU A 329 -9.58 1.90 -14.88
CA LEU A 329 -10.69 1.33 -14.12
C LEU A 329 -10.18 0.62 -12.86
N PHE A 330 -9.10 -0.15 -12.99
CA PHE A 330 -8.46 -0.83 -11.87
C PHE A 330 -8.00 0.15 -10.80
N GLY A 331 -7.27 1.19 -11.17
CA GLY A 331 -6.77 2.19 -10.24
C GLY A 331 -7.90 2.89 -9.47
N ILE A 332 -8.93 3.39 -10.18
CA ILE A 332 -10.07 4.06 -9.56
C ILE A 332 -10.79 3.10 -8.60
N SER A 333 -11.07 1.88 -9.04
CA SER A 333 -11.80 0.89 -8.24
C SER A 333 -11.04 0.50 -6.98
N ILE A 334 -9.75 0.20 -7.09
CA ILE A 334 -8.90 -0.14 -5.94
C ILE A 334 -8.75 1.03 -4.99
N GLY A 335 -8.61 2.27 -5.49
CA GLY A 335 -8.56 3.47 -4.64
C GLY A 335 -9.82 3.62 -3.78
N ILE A 336 -11.00 3.43 -4.37
CA ILE A 336 -12.28 3.45 -3.67
C ILE A 336 -12.36 2.30 -2.64
N LEU A 337 -12.02 1.07 -3.05
CA LEU A 337 -12.14 -0.12 -2.22
C LEU A 337 -11.20 -0.08 -1.01
N ILE A 338 -9.96 0.39 -1.15
CA ILE A 338 -9.04 0.56 -0.04
C ILE A 338 -9.61 1.51 1.01
N CYS A 339 -10.22 2.63 0.57
CA CYS A 339 -10.81 3.59 1.46
C CYS A 339 -12.00 3.00 2.24
N TYR A 340 -12.88 2.27 1.55
CA TYR A 340 -14.05 1.70 2.18
C TYR A 340 -13.73 0.48 3.05
N LEU A 341 -13.14 -0.57 2.47
CA LEU A 341 -12.87 -1.82 3.16
C LEU A 341 -11.80 -1.67 4.24
N GLY A 342 -10.74 -0.92 3.95
CA GLY A 342 -9.61 -0.74 4.86
C GLY A 342 -9.85 0.30 5.98
N GLY A 343 -10.87 1.15 5.86
CA GLY A 343 -11.08 2.25 6.78
C GLY A 343 -12.54 2.53 7.11
N LEU A 344 -13.26 3.18 6.19
CA LEU A 344 -14.56 3.80 6.49
C LEU A 344 -15.63 2.80 6.96
N MET A 345 -15.74 1.62 6.34
CA MET A 345 -16.70 0.60 6.76
C MET A 345 -16.31 -0.04 8.10
N ALA A 346 -15.02 -0.16 8.39
CA ALA A 346 -14.56 -0.62 9.69
C ALA A 346 -14.94 0.35 10.81
N ILE A 347 -14.84 1.66 10.54
CA ILE A 347 -15.24 2.72 11.48
C ILE A 347 -16.75 2.66 11.76
N ASP A 348 -17.57 2.44 10.72
CA ASP A 348 -19.03 2.37 10.87
C ASP A 348 -19.51 1.14 11.62
N LEU A 349 -18.80 0.02 11.50
CA LEU A 349 -19.19 -1.26 12.08
C LEU A 349 -18.65 -1.49 13.50
N ALA A 350 -17.65 -0.76 13.91
CA ALA A 350 -16.98 -0.91 15.19
C ALA A 350 -17.42 0.17 16.20
N PRO A 351 -17.46 -0.14 17.51
CA PRO A 351 -17.55 0.90 18.54
C PRO A 351 -16.40 1.90 18.39
N LYS A 352 -16.67 3.19 18.62
CA LYS A 352 -15.68 4.28 18.44
C LYS A 352 -14.35 4.01 19.14
N GLU A 353 -14.39 3.43 20.35
CA GLU A 353 -13.23 3.13 21.17
C GLU A 353 -12.48 1.84 20.74
N ALA A 354 -13.06 1.06 19.82
CA ALA A 354 -12.50 -0.19 19.30
C ALA A 354 -12.26 -0.15 17.77
N THR A 355 -12.37 1.00 17.16
CA THR A 355 -12.14 1.20 15.71
C THR A 355 -10.75 0.75 15.29
N GLY A 356 -9.73 1.05 16.12
CA GLY A 356 -8.35 0.60 15.86
C GLY A 356 -8.21 -0.91 15.79
N ALA A 357 -8.94 -1.65 16.65
CA ALA A 357 -8.94 -3.12 16.60
C ALA A 357 -9.59 -3.65 15.31
N ALA A 358 -10.70 -3.04 14.86
CA ALA A 358 -11.36 -3.44 13.61
C ALA A 358 -10.44 -3.21 12.39
N VAL A 359 -9.85 -2.02 12.27
CA VAL A 359 -8.89 -1.70 11.20
C VAL A 359 -7.66 -2.62 11.28
N GLY A 360 -7.22 -2.98 12.49
CA GLY A 360 -6.11 -3.92 12.72
C GLY A 360 -6.42 -5.32 12.20
N VAL A 361 -7.58 -5.89 12.54
CA VAL A 361 -8.02 -7.21 12.05
C VAL A 361 -8.09 -7.25 10.52
N ILE A 362 -8.74 -6.23 9.92
CA ILE A 362 -8.85 -6.12 8.47
C ILE A 362 -7.46 -5.99 7.83
N GLY A 363 -6.60 -5.16 8.42
CA GLY A 363 -5.24 -4.95 7.90
C GLY A 363 -4.40 -6.23 7.93
N ILE A 364 -4.41 -7.00 9.03
CA ILE A 364 -3.70 -8.28 9.13
C ILE A 364 -4.22 -9.24 8.06
N ALA A 365 -5.55 -9.46 7.98
CA ALA A 365 -6.15 -10.35 6.99
C ALA A 365 -5.75 -9.97 5.55
N SER A 366 -5.77 -8.68 5.24
CA SER A 366 -5.43 -8.15 3.91
C SER A 366 -3.97 -8.40 3.54
N TYR A 367 -3.02 -8.12 4.43
CA TYR A 367 -1.60 -8.31 4.13
C TYR A 367 -1.18 -9.78 4.18
N MET A 368 -1.80 -10.61 5.03
CA MET A 368 -1.62 -12.06 4.98
C MET A 368 -2.07 -12.63 3.63
N ALA A 369 -3.23 -12.19 3.14
CA ALA A 369 -3.73 -12.58 1.83
C ALA A 369 -2.82 -12.10 0.68
N ALA A 370 -2.25 -10.89 0.78
CA ALA A 370 -1.27 -10.39 -0.18
C ALA A 370 0.00 -11.26 -0.21
N GLY A 371 0.49 -11.71 0.94
CA GLY A 371 1.65 -12.60 1.01
C GLY A 371 1.36 -13.98 0.40
N ILE A 372 0.21 -14.56 0.71
CA ILE A 372 -0.24 -15.82 0.10
C ILE A 372 -0.38 -15.67 -1.42
N GLN A 373 -0.96 -14.55 -1.87
CA GLN A 373 -1.10 -14.24 -3.29
C GLN A 373 0.26 -14.21 -4.01
N ASP A 374 1.26 -13.55 -3.42
CA ASP A 374 2.56 -13.41 -4.07
C ASP A 374 3.26 -14.77 -4.22
N ILE A 375 3.21 -15.61 -3.18
CA ILE A 375 3.74 -16.97 -3.21
C ILE A 375 3.01 -17.84 -4.24
N LEU A 376 1.67 -17.88 -4.19
CA LEU A 376 0.88 -18.70 -5.11
C LEU A 376 1.04 -18.25 -6.55
N SER A 377 1.14 -16.94 -6.80
CA SER A 377 1.36 -16.44 -8.15
C SER A 377 2.70 -16.87 -8.72
N GLY A 378 3.79 -16.73 -7.96
CA GLY A 378 5.10 -17.22 -8.38
C GLY A 378 5.10 -18.72 -8.66
N PHE A 379 4.54 -19.52 -7.75
CA PHE A 379 4.43 -20.97 -7.89
C PHE A 379 3.59 -21.37 -9.12
N PHE A 380 2.45 -20.76 -9.37
CA PHE A 380 1.62 -21.09 -10.52
C PHE A 380 2.27 -20.68 -11.84
N ILE A 381 2.96 -19.55 -11.90
CA ILE A 381 3.69 -19.12 -13.09
C ILE A 381 4.77 -20.13 -13.42
N GLU A 382 5.63 -20.48 -12.47
CA GLU A 382 6.74 -21.42 -12.68
C GLU A 382 6.24 -22.86 -13.00
N SER A 383 5.21 -23.34 -12.29
CA SER A 383 4.67 -24.70 -12.50
C SER A 383 4.02 -24.91 -13.85
N LYS A 384 3.64 -23.85 -14.55
CA LYS A 384 3.02 -23.89 -15.88
C LYS A 384 3.97 -23.44 -17.00
N LYS A 385 5.24 -23.30 -16.69
CA LYS A 385 6.30 -23.00 -17.63
C LYS A 385 6.65 -24.27 -18.43
N GLN A 386 6.70 -24.16 -19.77
CA GLN A 386 7.06 -25.22 -20.69
C GLN A 386 8.09 -24.71 -21.68
N ILE A 387 9.02 -25.57 -22.07
CA ILE A 387 9.98 -25.27 -23.14
C ILE A 387 9.55 -26.02 -24.39
N ILE A 388 9.04 -25.32 -25.38
CA ILE A 388 8.61 -25.89 -26.67
C ILE A 388 9.50 -25.31 -27.78
N GLY A 389 10.26 -26.20 -28.45
CA GLY A 389 11.16 -25.76 -29.53
C GLY A 389 12.28 -24.80 -29.10
N GLY A 390 12.67 -24.82 -27.81
CA GLY A 390 13.69 -23.90 -27.26
C GLY A 390 13.14 -22.54 -26.82
N VAL A 391 11.83 -22.32 -26.97
CA VAL A 391 11.15 -21.10 -26.50
C VAL A 391 10.39 -21.40 -25.21
N GLU A 392 10.55 -20.54 -24.23
CA GLU A 392 9.80 -20.58 -22.95
C GLU A 392 8.37 -20.07 -23.18
N ILE A 393 7.38 -20.92 -22.90
CA ILE A 393 5.95 -20.59 -22.95
C ILE A 393 5.35 -20.79 -21.57
N ILE A 394 4.62 -19.81 -21.07
CA ILE A 394 3.94 -19.88 -19.77
C ILE A 394 2.43 -19.88 -20.00
N ASP A 395 1.74 -20.90 -19.45
CA ASP A 395 0.28 -20.92 -19.45
C ASP A 395 -0.27 -20.15 -18.24
N PHE A 396 -0.75 -18.94 -18.49
CA PHE A 396 -1.35 -18.08 -17.48
C PHE A 396 -2.81 -18.40 -17.14
N SER A 397 -3.43 -19.43 -17.71
CA SER A 397 -4.85 -19.74 -17.52
C SER A 397 -5.22 -19.90 -16.05
N PHE A 398 -4.40 -20.63 -15.30
CA PHE A 398 -4.66 -20.95 -13.89
C PHE A 398 -4.54 -19.70 -13.01
N ILE A 399 -3.55 -18.86 -13.28
CA ILE A 399 -3.32 -17.65 -12.50
C ILE A 399 -4.37 -16.58 -12.80
N ARG A 400 -4.80 -16.47 -14.07
CA ARG A 400 -5.92 -15.59 -14.48
C ARG A 400 -7.18 -15.96 -13.70
N MET A 401 -7.50 -17.26 -13.63
CA MET A 401 -8.64 -17.75 -12.87
C MET A 401 -8.51 -17.42 -11.38
N PHE A 402 -7.35 -17.64 -10.78
CA PHE A 402 -7.09 -17.32 -9.36
C PHE A 402 -7.32 -15.84 -9.06
N TRP A 403 -6.80 -14.94 -9.89
CA TRP A 403 -6.92 -13.50 -9.68
C TRP A 403 -8.36 -13.00 -9.88
N ILE A 404 -9.08 -13.49 -10.89
CA ILE A 404 -10.49 -13.12 -11.13
C ILE A 404 -11.40 -13.68 -10.04
N LEU A 405 -11.23 -14.95 -9.65
CA LEU A 405 -12.04 -15.54 -8.59
C LEU A 405 -11.88 -14.78 -7.27
N SER A 406 -10.68 -14.29 -6.98
CA SER A 406 -10.48 -13.48 -5.77
C SER A 406 -11.32 -12.18 -5.80
N ALA A 407 -11.38 -11.48 -6.93
CA ALA A 407 -12.22 -10.29 -7.08
C ALA A 407 -13.71 -10.63 -6.98
N MET A 408 -14.14 -11.75 -7.57
CA MET A 408 -15.53 -12.23 -7.45
C MET A 408 -15.91 -12.55 -6.00
N VAL A 409 -15.05 -13.28 -5.27
CA VAL A 409 -15.30 -13.60 -3.85
C VAL A 409 -15.38 -12.33 -3.01
N SER A 410 -14.49 -11.35 -3.25
CA SER A 410 -14.57 -10.05 -2.57
C SER A 410 -15.93 -9.37 -2.80
N LEU A 411 -16.42 -9.33 -4.05
CA LEU A 411 -17.71 -8.75 -4.39
C LEU A 411 -18.87 -9.51 -3.72
N LEU A 412 -18.86 -10.84 -3.76
CA LEU A 412 -19.91 -11.66 -3.14
C LEU A 412 -19.97 -11.43 -1.62
N LEU A 413 -18.81 -11.34 -0.95
CA LEU A 413 -18.76 -11.04 0.48
C LEU A 413 -19.32 -9.64 0.79
N LEU A 414 -19.04 -8.63 -0.04
CA LEU A 414 -19.64 -7.29 0.09
C LEU A 414 -21.15 -7.31 -0.06
N ILE A 415 -21.66 -8.05 -1.03
CA ILE A 415 -23.10 -8.25 -1.24
C ILE A 415 -23.71 -8.93 0.00
N CYS A 416 -23.08 -9.95 0.55
CA CYS A 416 -23.54 -10.60 1.79
C CYS A 416 -23.60 -9.62 2.97
N ILE A 417 -22.60 -8.75 3.12
CA ILE A 417 -22.57 -7.72 4.18
C ILE A 417 -23.73 -6.74 3.97
N TYR A 418 -23.97 -6.29 2.73
CA TYR A 418 -25.07 -5.40 2.38
C TYR A 418 -26.43 -5.99 2.80
N TYR A 419 -26.73 -7.23 2.42
CA TYR A 419 -27.98 -7.89 2.78
C TYR A 419 -28.12 -8.12 4.30
N LYS A 420 -27.04 -8.49 4.98
CA LYS A 420 -27.05 -8.68 6.43
C LYS A 420 -27.32 -7.38 7.20
N HIS A 421 -26.83 -6.26 6.66
CA HIS A 421 -27.06 -4.95 7.27
C HIS A 421 -28.48 -4.43 6.98
N HIS A 422 -28.97 -4.64 5.77
CA HIS A 422 -30.31 -4.16 5.35
C HIS A 422 -31.47 -4.90 6.02
N ARG A 423 -31.24 -6.16 6.46
CA ARG A 423 -32.25 -6.93 7.23
C ARG A 423 -32.31 -6.54 8.71
N ARG A 424 -31.43 -5.70 9.20
CA ARG A 424 -31.37 -5.25 10.61
C ARG A 424 -31.88 -3.81 10.81
N VAL A 425 -32.15 -3.11 9.75
CA VAL A 425 -32.85 -1.81 9.68
C VAL A 425 -34.28 -2.04 9.18
#